data_bb3ce1d2cc2bbd9085c586a21598bba0
#
_entry.id   bb3ce1d2cc2bbd9085c586a21598bba0
#
_cell.length_a   1.000
_cell.length_b   1.000
_cell.length_c   1.000
_cell.angle_alpha   90.00
_cell.angle_beta   90.00
_cell.angle_gamma   90.00
#
_symmetry.space_group_name_H-M   'P 1'
#
loop_
_entity.id
_entity.type
_entity.pdbx_description
1 polymer ?
#
loop_
_entity_poly.entity_id
_entity_poly.type
_entity_poly.pdbx_seq_one_letter_code
_entity_poly.pdbx_strand_id
1 'polypeptide(L)'
;MQEHFHFTTDQAKIQKQYAAIFFFVSAQLSQIQFYLQRRNRHLVKQEDAVIIAIHLLGKLLGFSSERAWHRFVTGNLFTDGHFLERSRYNRRCRALRFAIKWIRHELAKRGQHHAYAVVDSMPLELCHTARMYRVKRFQGIADIGLCASKKQWYYGFKLHLQVTNQGLPMGYVVTEASCHDRTAAETVMTQIPHLYNLGDKGFISSELQKKVV
;
A
#
# COMPACT_ATOMS: atom_id res chain seq x y z
N MET A 1 -11.46 18.88 -13.30
CA MET A 1 -12.74 18.62 -12.59
C MET A 1 -12.35 18.03 -11.24
N GLN A 2 -12.39 18.83 -10.15
CA GLN A 2 -12.15 18.35 -8.79
C GLN A 2 -13.42 17.63 -8.35
N GLU A 3 -13.39 16.33 -8.25
CA GLU A 3 -14.45 15.58 -7.58
C GLU A 3 -14.44 15.98 -6.10
N HIS A 4 -15.44 16.71 -5.69
CA HIS A 4 -15.72 16.97 -4.29
C HIS A 4 -16.08 15.62 -3.64
N PHE A 5 -15.15 15.02 -2.92
CA PHE A 5 -15.45 13.90 -2.04
C PHE A 5 -16.47 14.38 -1.02
N HIS A 6 -17.73 13.98 -1.18
CA HIS A 6 -18.73 14.12 -0.16
C HIS A 6 -18.29 13.29 1.05
N PHE A 7 -17.73 13.95 2.05
CA PHE A 7 -17.53 13.35 3.36
C PHE A 7 -18.89 12.96 3.89
N THR A 8 -19.20 11.68 3.85
CA THR A 8 -20.40 11.15 4.47
C THR A 8 -20.22 11.33 5.98
N THR A 9 -20.91 12.31 6.55
CA THR A 9 -20.97 12.61 7.99
C THR A 9 -21.78 11.57 8.76
N ASP A 10 -22.08 10.44 8.16
CA ASP A 10 -22.77 9.34 8.80
C ASP A 10 -21.83 8.61 9.77
N GLN A 11 -21.83 9.05 11.02
CA GLN A 11 -21.03 8.49 12.09
C GLN A 11 -21.31 6.99 12.29
N ALA A 12 -22.54 6.55 12.12
CA ALA A 12 -22.93 5.15 12.23
C ALA A 12 -22.27 4.29 11.14
N LYS A 13 -22.19 4.81 9.92
CA LYS A 13 -21.50 4.14 8.80
C LYS A 13 -20.00 4.01 9.05
N ILE A 14 -19.37 5.07 9.57
CA ILE A 14 -17.93 5.06 9.88
C ILE A 14 -17.63 4.07 11.01
N GLN A 15 -18.46 4.05 12.05
CA GLN A 15 -18.33 3.09 13.16
C GLN A 15 -18.49 1.64 12.66
N LYS A 16 -19.46 1.38 11.79
CA LYS A 16 -19.66 0.06 11.17
C LYS A 16 -18.45 -0.37 10.34
N GLN A 17 -17.88 0.54 9.53
CA GLN A 17 -16.68 0.28 8.75
C GLN A 17 -15.47 0.03 9.66
N TYR A 18 -15.29 0.83 10.70
CA TYR A 18 -14.25 0.62 11.71
C TYR A 18 -14.36 -0.75 12.36
N ALA A 19 -15.55 -1.12 12.84
CA ALA A 19 -15.78 -2.42 13.47
C ALA A 19 -15.45 -3.59 12.52
N ALA A 20 -15.90 -3.53 11.27
CA ALA A 20 -15.61 -4.55 10.27
C ALA A 20 -14.09 -4.71 10.03
N ILE A 21 -13.37 -3.59 9.87
CA ILE A 21 -11.92 -3.60 9.69
C ILE A 21 -11.23 -4.11 10.95
N PHE A 22 -11.67 -3.69 12.13
CA PHE A 22 -11.09 -4.12 13.41
C PHE A 22 -11.21 -5.63 13.60
N PHE A 23 -12.39 -6.22 13.41
CA PHE A 23 -12.60 -7.67 13.51
C PHE A 23 -11.75 -8.44 12.51
N PHE A 24 -11.71 -7.97 11.27
CA PHE A 24 -10.87 -8.58 10.25
C PHE A 24 -9.38 -8.54 10.65
N VAL A 25 -8.87 -7.37 11.04
CA VAL A 25 -7.47 -7.18 11.46
C VAL A 25 -7.16 -8.05 12.69
N SER A 26 -8.04 -8.09 13.67
CA SER A 26 -7.86 -8.90 14.89
C SER A 26 -7.72 -10.40 14.56
N ALA A 27 -8.57 -10.91 13.67
CA ALA A 27 -8.49 -12.29 13.22
C ALA A 27 -7.17 -12.58 12.49
N GLN A 28 -6.69 -11.64 11.67
CA GLN A 28 -5.41 -11.81 10.98
C GLN A 28 -4.22 -11.74 11.96
N LEU A 29 -4.22 -10.79 12.89
CA LEU A 29 -3.12 -10.63 13.84
C LEU A 29 -2.97 -11.80 14.82
N SER A 30 -4.04 -12.54 15.10
CA SER A 30 -3.96 -13.74 15.93
C SER A 30 -2.98 -14.79 15.37
N GLN A 31 -2.84 -14.86 14.05
CA GLN A 31 -1.93 -15.79 13.37
C GLN A 31 -0.45 -15.41 13.51
N ILE A 32 -0.15 -14.12 13.72
CA ILE A 32 1.22 -13.62 13.87
C ILE A 32 1.48 -13.05 15.28
N GLN A 33 0.66 -13.40 16.25
CA GLN A 33 0.74 -12.86 17.61
C GLN A 33 2.13 -13.05 18.23
N PHE A 34 2.82 -14.15 17.93
CA PHE A 34 4.18 -14.42 18.40
C PHE A 34 5.17 -13.32 17.98
N TYR A 35 5.08 -12.83 16.75
CA TYR A 35 5.97 -11.77 16.21
C TYR A 35 5.60 -10.36 16.71
N LEU A 36 4.44 -10.21 17.34
CA LEU A 36 3.95 -8.92 17.86
C LEU A 36 4.22 -8.75 19.36
N GLN A 37 4.91 -9.69 19.99
CA GLN A 37 5.23 -9.64 21.42
C GLN A 37 6.04 -8.41 21.77
N ARG A 38 5.66 -7.75 22.85
CA ARG A 38 6.33 -6.56 23.39
C ARG A 38 6.81 -6.82 24.82
N ARG A 39 7.96 -6.24 25.13
CA ARG A 39 8.55 -6.33 26.48
C ARG A 39 7.65 -5.77 27.58
N ASN A 40 6.90 -4.69 27.28
CA ASN A 40 6.03 -3.99 28.26
C ASN A 40 4.57 -4.00 27.80
N ARG A 41 4.02 -5.18 27.56
CA ARG A 41 2.64 -5.34 27.05
C ARG A 41 1.59 -4.72 28.00
N HIS A 42 1.82 -4.77 29.30
CA HIS A 42 0.92 -4.22 30.33
C HIS A 42 0.79 -2.68 30.28
N LEU A 43 1.75 -1.97 29.67
CA LEU A 43 1.74 -0.52 29.50
C LEU A 43 1.08 -0.07 28.19
N VAL A 44 0.59 -1.00 27.40
CA VAL A 44 -0.01 -0.70 26.10
C VAL A 44 -1.42 -0.14 26.29
N LYS A 45 -1.61 1.15 25.96
CA LYS A 45 -2.91 1.85 26.05
C LYS A 45 -3.89 1.47 24.94
N GLN A 46 -3.36 1.09 23.76
CA GLN A 46 -4.17 0.71 22.60
C GLN A 46 -3.61 -0.56 21.98
N GLU A 47 -4.46 -1.51 21.66
CA GLU A 47 -4.11 -2.75 20.98
C GLU A 47 -3.63 -2.47 19.56
N ASP A 48 -2.79 -3.35 19.05
CA ASP A 48 -2.23 -3.23 17.70
C ASP A 48 -3.31 -3.35 16.62
N ALA A 49 -4.34 -4.15 16.86
CA ALA A 49 -5.50 -4.25 15.99
C ALA A 49 -6.22 -2.91 15.82
N VAL A 50 -6.41 -2.16 16.93
CA VAL A 50 -7.00 -0.81 16.90
C VAL A 50 -6.15 0.12 16.04
N ILE A 51 -4.82 0.14 16.26
CA ILE A 51 -3.92 1.03 15.52
C ILE A 51 -3.95 0.74 14.02
N ILE A 52 -3.91 -0.53 13.65
CA ILE A 52 -3.95 -0.94 12.23
C ILE A 52 -5.34 -0.65 11.64
N ALA A 53 -6.42 -0.95 12.35
CA ALA A 53 -7.78 -0.70 11.85
C ALA A 53 -8.01 0.80 11.59
N ILE A 54 -7.60 1.67 12.52
CA ILE A 54 -7.65 3.12 12.35
C ILE A 54 -6.78 3.57 11.17
N HIS A 55 -5.56 3.01 11.02
CA HIS A 55 -4.70 3.34 9.88
C HIS A 55 -5.35 2.99 8.54
N LEU A 56 -5.91 1.79 8.41
CA LEU A 56 -6.57 1.32 7.18
C LEU A 56 -7.84 2.12 6.89
N LEU A 57 -8.66 2.41 7.92
CA LEU A 57 -9.85 3.24 7.77
C LEU A 57 -9.51 4.63 7.24
N GLY A 58 -8.42 5.24 7.72
CA GLY A 58 -7.97 6.55 7.23
C GLY A 58 -7.60 6.53 5.74
N LYS A 59 -7.02 5.43 5.26
CA LYS A 59 -6.74 5.24 3.83
C LYS A 59 -8.00 5.02 3.01
N LEU A 60 -8.93 4.22 3.53
CA LEU A 60 -10.22 3.96 2.89
C LEU A 60 -11.06 5.24 2.75
N LEU A 61 -11.02 6.11 3.75
CA LEU A 61 -11.72 7.42 3.75
C LEU A 61 -10.95 8.52 3.01
N GLY A 62 -9.79 8.23 2.40
CA GLY A 62 -9.05 9.17 1.57
C GLY A 62 -8.28 10.27 2.33
N PHE A 63 -8.07 10.13 3.64
CA PHE A 63 -7.29 11.11 4.39
C PHE A 63 -5.81 11.08 3.98
N SER A 64 -5.33 12.18 3.39
CA SER A 64 -3.93 12.38 3.04
C SER A 64 -3.10 13.02 4.17
N SER A 65 -3.74 13.81 5.05
CA SER A 65 -3.09 14.50 6.17
C SER A 65 -3.20 13.70 7.47
N GLU A 66 -2.05 13.27 8.01
CA GLU A 66 -1.99 12.59 9.32
C GLU A 66 -2.59 13.43 10.47
N ARG A 67 -2.40 14.77 10.42
CA ARG A 67 -2.96 15.69 11.43
C ARG A 67 -4.47 15.77 11.33
N ALA A 68 -5.01 15.90 10.12
CA ALA A 68 -6.45 15.94 9.90
C ALA A 68 -7.10 14.61 10.31
N TRP A 69 -6.49 13.50 9.92
CA TRP A 69 -6.95 12.16 10.31
C TRP A 69 -6.98 11.95 11.82
N HIS A 70 -5.90 12.28 12.52
CA HIS A 70 -5.84 12.11 13.97
C HIS A 70 -6.94 12.96 14.68
N ARG A 71 -7.16 14.21 14.23
CA ARG A 71 -8.23 15.07 14.75
C ARG A 71 -9.60 14.44 14.52
N PHE A 72 -9.83 13.89 13.33
CA PHE A 72 -11.08 13.22 13.00
C PHE A 72 -11.31 12.00 13.91
N VAL A 73 -10.32 11.15 14.11
CA VAL A 73 -10.40 9.96 14.98
C VAL A 73 -10.74 10.33 16.41
N THR A 74 -10.05 11.32 16.98
CA THR A 74 -10.30 11.77 18.38
C THR A 74 -11.65 12.47 18.55
N GLY A 75 -12.17 13.11 17.51
CA GLY A 75 -13.46 13.80 17.57
C GLY A 75 -14.68 12.92 17.24
N ASN A 76 -14.49 11.77 16.57
CA ASN A 76 -15.62 10.97 16.07
C ASN A 76 -15.63 9.50 16.52
N LEU A 77 -14.47 8.90 16.79
CA LEU A 77 -14.34 7.48 17.14
C LEU A 77 -13.93 7.27 18.61
N PHE A 78 -13.13 8.18 19.18
CA PHE A 78 -12.62 8.11 20.54
C PHE A 78 -12.85 9.45 21.26
N THR A 79 -14.12 9.80 21.42
CA THR A 79 -14.57 11.07 22.02
C THR A 79 -14.29 11.17 23.52
N ASP A 80 -14.03 10.03 24.17
CA ASP A 80 -13.67 9.90 25.58
C ASP A 80 -12.22 10.30 25.91
N GLY A 81 -11.45 10.72 24.90
CA GLY A 81 -10.04 11.11 25.06
C GLY A 81 -9.05 9.94 25.23
N HIS A 82 -9.51 8.70 25.15
CA HIS A 82 -8.67 7.52 25.38
C HIS A 82 -7.85 7.08 24.17
N PHE A 83 -7.74 7.88 23.10
CA PHE A 83 -6.87 7.57 21.96
C PHE A 83 -5.44 8.07 22.18
N LEU A 84 -4.47 7.44 21.52
CA LEU A 84 -3.06 7.83 21.59
C LEU A 84 -2.85 9.25 21.07
N GLU A 85 -1.89 9.95 21.65
CA GLU A 85 -1.35 11.18 21.09
C GLU A 85 -0.81 10.93 19.67
N ARG A 86 -0.94 11.92 18.77
CA ARG A 86 -0.61 11.81 17.35
C ARG A 86 0.81 11.27 17.08
N SER A 87 1.81 11.76 17.81
CA SER A 87 3.20 11.32 17.60
C SER A 87 3.40 9.85 17.98
N ARG A 88 2.75 9.39 19.06
CA ARG A 88 2.76 8.00 19.50
C ARG A 88 2.02 7.09 18.53
N TYR A 89 0.84 7.52 18.06
CA TYR A 89 0.08 6.81 17.03
C TYR A 89 0.91 6.59 15.77
N ASN A 90 1.50 7.66 15.20
CA ASN A 90 2.30 7.58 13.98
C ASN A 90 3.56 6.71 14.15
N ARG A 91 4.20 6.79 15.32
CA ARG A 91 5.34 5.92 15.65
C ARG A 91 4.91 4.45 15.68
N ARG A 92 3.73 4.18 16.27
CA ARG A 92 3.22 2.82 16.33
C ARG A 92 2.81 2.29 14.95
N CYS A 93 2.13 3.08 14.11
CA CYS A 93 1.83 2.70 12.73
C CYS A 93 3.11 2.31 11.97
N ARG A 94 4.20 3.08 12.12
CA ARG A 94 5.49 2.74 11.51
C ARG A 94 6.08 1.44 12.04
N ALA A 95 5.97 1.18 13.32
CA ALA A 95 6.45 -0.07 13.92
C ALA A 95 5.63 -1.30 13.49
N LEU A 96 4.35 -1.10 13.14
CA LEU A 96 3.43 -2.16 12.69
C LEU A 96 3.45 -2.38 11.16
N ARG A 97 4.35 -1.73 10.41
CA ARG A 97 4.43 -1.91 8.94
C ARG A 97 4.58 -3.37 8.51
N PHE A 98 5.32 -4.16 9.28
CA PHE A 98 5.44 -5.60 9.03
C PHE A 98 4.08 -6.29 9.07
N ALA A 99 3.28 -6.07 10.13
CA ALA A 99 1.96 -6.67 10.28
C ALA A 99 1.00 -6.23 9.16
N ILE A 100 1.02 -4.93 8.80
CA ILE A 100 0.22 -4.40 7.69
C ILE A 100 0.62 -5.06 6.36
N LYS A 101 1.93 -5.20 6.11
CA LYS A 101 2.45 -5.88 4.91
C LYS A 101 2.03 -7.34 4.87
N TRP A 102 2.09 -8.03 6.01
CA TRP A 102 1.64 -9.42 6.12
C TRP A 102 0.14 -9.56 5.85
N ILE A 103 -0.72 -8.72 6.45
CA ILE A 103 -2.17 -8.71 6.21
C ILE A 103 -2.45 -8.48 4.72
N ARG A 104 -1.76 -7.51 4.09
CA ARG A 104 -1.88 -7.28 2.65
C ARG A 104 -1.53 -8.53 1.84
N HIS A 105 -0.44 -9.20 2.20
CA HIS A 105 0.00 -10.42 1.51
C HIS A 105 -1.04 -11.53 1.62
N GLU A 106 -1.59 -11.76 2.80
CA GLU A 106 -2.65 -12.76 3.01
C GLU A 106 -3.94 -12.44 2.24
N LEU A 107 -4.31 -11.16 2.16
CA LEU A 107 -5.43 -10.74 1.31
C LEU A 107 -5.15 -10.99 -0.17
N ALA A 108 -3.94 -10.67 -0.63
CA ALA A 108 -3.55 -10.78 -2.01
C ALA A 108 -3.49 -12.23 -2.51
N LYS A 109 -3.20 -13.21 -1.63
CA LYS A 109 -3.28 -14.65 -1.97
C LYS A 109 -4.65 -15.07 -2.49
N ARG A 110 -5.72 -14.40 -2.07
CA ARG A 110 -7.08 -14.69 -2.58
C ARG A 110 -7.19 -14.48 -4.10
N GLY A 111 -6.35 -13.59 -4.64
CA GLY A 111 -6.29 -13.32 -6.08
C GLY A 111 -5.77 -14.49 -6.92
N GLN A 112 -5.11 -15.48 -6.33
CA GLN A 112 -4.61 -16.67 -7.04
C GLN A 112 -5.74 -17.51 -7.67
N HIS A 113 -6.96 -17.38 -7.16
CA HIS A 113 -8.15 -18.07 -7.67
C HIS A 113 -8.92 -17.27 -8.74
N HIS A 114 -8.47 -16.06 -9.06
CA HIS A 114 -9.09 -15.26 -10.12
C HIS A 114 -8.66 -15.78 -11.50
N ALA A 115 -9.37 -15.40 -12.56
CA ALA A 115 -9.15 -15.97 -13.90
C ALA A 115 -7.76 -15.65 -14.46
N TYR A 116 -7.28 -14.42 -14.28
CA TYR A 116 -5.96 -13.98 -14.71
C TYR A 116 -5.49 -12.76 -13.91
N ALA A 117 -4.20 -12.51 -13.93
CA ALA A 117 -3.60 -11.29 -13.43
C ALA A 117 -3.00 -10.47 -14.59
N VAL A 118 -2.92 -9.17 -14.42
CA VAL A 118 -2.29 -8.22 -15.36
C VAL A 118 -1.09 -7.61 -14.65
N VAL A 119 0.03 -7.52 -15.36
CA VAL A 119 1.24 -6.85 -14.87
C VAL A 119 1.48 -5.60 -15.71
N ASP A 120 1.61 -4.47 -15.05
CA ASP A 120 1.88 -3.19 -15.70
C ASP A 120 2.78 -2.33 -14.82
N SER A 121 3.35 -1.27 -15.41
CA SER A 121 4.17 -0.29 -14.71
C SER A 121 3.62 1.12 -14.85
N MET A 122 3.82 1.93 -13.81
CA MET A 122 3.42 3.32 -13.80
C MET A 122 4.50 4.22 -13.20
N PRO A 123 4.69 5.45 -13.72
CA PRO A 123 5.64 6.40 -13.18
C PRO A 123 5.20 6.93 -11.81
N LEU A 124 6.15 7.03 -10.88
CA LEU A 124 6.01 7.74 -9.62
C LEU A 124 6.92 8.97 -9.67
N GLU A 125 6.40 10.05 -10.26
CA GLU A 125 7.12 11.30 -10.46
C GLU A 125 7.39 12.01 -9.11
N LEU A 126 8.65 12.37 -8.86
CA LEU A 126 9.06 13.12 -7.66
C LEU A 126 9.05 14.63 -7.88
N CYS A 127 9.21 15.07 -9.11
CA CYS A 127 9.18 16.48 -9.46
C CYS A 127 8.79 16.71 -10.92
N HIS A 128 8.39 17.93 -11.22
CA HIS A 128 8.11 18.39 -12.59
C HIS A 128 9.36 18.28 -13.48
N THR A 129 9.19 17.89 -14.74
CA THR A 129 10.25 17.66 -15.74
C THR A 129 11.29 18.76 -15.81
N ALA A 130 10.86 20.03 -15.75
CA ALA A 130 11.76 21.20 -15.78
C ALA A 130 12.78 21.28 -14.62
N ARG A 131 12.55 20.50 -13.54
CA ARG A 131 13.42 20.48 -12.35
C ARG A 131 14.20 19.19 -12.18
N MET A 132 14.02 18.18 -13.05
CA MET A 132 14.54 16.84 -12.86
C MET A 132 16.07 16.77 -12.70
N TYR A 133 16.83 17.66 -13.36
CA TYR A 133 18.29 17.71 -13.24
C TYR A 133 18.79 18.47 -12.00
N ARG A 134 17.92 19.18 -11.27
CA ARG A 134 18.29 19.98 -10.09
C ARG A 134 17.83 19.38 -8.77
N VAL A 135 17.09 18.25 -8.81
CA VAL A 135 16.53 17.63 -7.61
C VAL A 135 17.61 16.92 -6.83
N LYS A 136 17.72 17.27 -5.55
CA LYS A 136 18.66 16.64 -4.60
C LYS A 136 18.02 15.51 -3.77
N ARG A 137 16.68 15.35 -3.84
CA ARG A 137 15.97 14.32 -3.08
C ARG A 137 16.14 12.96 -3.74
N PHE A 138 16.38 11.95 -2.92
CA PHE A 138 16.54 10.54 -3.34
C PHE A 138 17.68 10.32 -4.35
N GLN A 139 18.73 11.17 -4.33
CA GLN A 139 19.92 10.93 -5.14
C GLN A 139 20.52 9.55 -4.84
N GLY A 140 20.92 8.82 -5.88
CA GLY A 140 21.47 7.48 -5.78
C GLY A 140 20.45 6.34 -5.61
N ILE A 141 19.14 6.67 -5.48
CA ILE A 141 18.06 5.66 -5.40
C ILE A 141 16.88 5.95 -6.33
N ALA A 142 16.72 7.21 -6.78
CA ALA A 142 15.78 7.59 -7.83
C ALA A 142 16.57 7.99 -9.07
N ASP A 143 15.98 7.85 -10.25
CA ASP A 143 16.63 8.14 -11.53
C ASP A 143 15.67 8.78 -12.52
N ILE A 144 16.20 9.16 -13.70
CA ILE A 144 15.43 9.69 -14.82
C ILE A 144 14.98 8.53 -15.70
N GLY A 145 13.68 8.44 -15.95
CA GLY A 145 13.07 7.45 -16.84
C GLY A 145 12.15 8.09 -17.88
N LEU A 146 11.84 7.34 -18.93
CA LEU A 146 10.89 7.73 -19.95
C LEU A 146 9.53 7.05 -19.68
N CYS A 147 8.47 7.85 -19.57
CA CYS A 147 7.11 7.36 -19.64
C CYS A 147 6.69 7.28 -21.12
N ALA A 148 6.69 6.07 -21.69
CA ALA A 148 6.42 5.86 -23.12
C ALA A 148 5.01 6.31 -23.51
N SER A 149 3.99 6.05 -22.67
CA SER A 149 2.59 6.44 -22.94
C SER A 149 2.38 7.95 -22.99
N LYS A 150 3.11 8.70 -22.16
CA LYS A 150 3.07 10.18 -22.14
C LYS A 150 4.14 10.83 -23.02
N LYS A 151 5.08 10.04 -23.58
CA LYS A 151 6.27 10.51 -24.31
C LYS A 151 7.06 11.59 -23.53
N GLN A 152 7.15 11.42 -22.21
CA GLN A 152 7.72 12.42 -21.30
C GLN A 152 8.75 11.81 -20.38
N TRP A 153 9.89 12.50 -20.22
CA TRP A 153 10.91 12.18 -19.23
C TRP A 153 10.45 12.62 -17.84
N TYR A 154 10.76 11.86 -16.81
CA TYR A 154 10.50 12.21 -15.42
C TYR A 154 11.63 11.74 -14.50
N TYR A 155 11.80 12.39 -13.37
CA TYR A 155 12.68 11.96 -12.31
C TYR A 155 11.86 11.32 -11.19
N GLY A 156 12.24 10.11 -10.79
CA GLY A 156 11.53 9.44 -9.70
C GLY A 156 11.72 7.94 -9.68
N PHE A 157 10.63 7.26 -9.44
CA PHE A 157 10.53 5.81 -9.37
C PHE A 157 9.52 5.28 -10.38
N LYS A 158 9.56 3.98 -10.58
CA LYS A 158 8.57 3.24 -11.34
C LYS A 158 7.91 2.21 -10.43
N LEU A 159 6.59 2.20 -10.36
CA LEU A 159 5.83 1.17 -9.68
C LEU A 159 5.46 0.09 -10.68
N HIS A 160 5.92 -1.12 -10.46
CA HIS A 160 5.47 -2.32 -11.17
C HIS A 160 4.43 -3.01 -10.30
N LEU A 161 3.29 -3.34 -10.86
CA LEU A 161 2.14 -3.83 -10.12
C LEU A 161 1.50 -5.02 -10.85
N GLN A 162 1.20 -6.08 -10.11
CA GLN A 162 0.38 -7.19 -10.56
C GLN A 162 -1.02 -7.05 -9.95
N VAL A 163 -2.06 -7.07 -10.77
CA VAL A 163 -3.46 -6.89 -10.37
C VAL A 163 -4.30 -7.96 -11.04
N THR A 164 -5.22 -8.57 -10.31
CA THR A 164 -6.15 -9.53 -10.89
C THR A 164 -7.20 -8.85 -11.78
N ASN A 165 -7.87 -9.63 -12.62
CA ASN A 165 -9.01 -9.17 -13.43
C ASN A 165 -10.17 -8.56 -12.62
N GLN A 166 -10.21 -8.80 -11.30
CA GLN A 166 -11.18 -8.21 -10.38
C GLN A 166 -10.64 -6.98 -9.64
N GLY A 167 -9.44 -6.49 -10.02
CA GLY A 167 -8.84 -5.29 -9.44
C GLY A 167 -8.13 -5.51 -8.10
N LEU A 168 -7.87 -6.76 -7.69
CA LEU A 168 -7.12 -7.04 -6.45
C LEU A 168 -5.62 -6.94 -6.70
N PRO A 169 -4.88 -6.00 -6.03
CA PRO A 169 -3.44 -5.91 -6.12
C PRO A 169 -2.76 -7.12 -5.46
N MET A 170 -1.93 -7.82 -6.21
CA MET A 170 -1.20 -9.02 -5.74
C MET A 170 0.25 -8.67 -5.37
N GLY A 171 1.12 -8.57 -6.35
CA GLY A 171 2.52 -8.22 -6.19
C GLY A 171 2.82 -6.77 -6.58
N TYR A 172 3.83 -6.17 -5.98
CA TYR A 172 4.34 -4.87 -6.42
C TYR A 172 5.82 -4.70 -6.10
N VAL A 173 6.50 -3.95 -6.96
CA VAL A 173 7.89 -3.51 -6.74
C VAL A 173 8.01 -2.05 -7.14
N VAL A 174 8.77 -1.29 -6.36
CA VAL A 174 9.15 0.08 -6.71
C VAL A 174 10.62 0.08 -7.06
N THR A 175 10.95 0.49 -8.28
CA THR A 175 12.32 0.60 -8.79
C THR A 175 12.64 2.06 -9.11
N GLU A 176 13.90 2.36 -9.40
CA GLU A 176 14.29 3.59 -10.06
C GLU A 176 13.56 3.73 -11.42
N ALA A 177 13.34 4.96 -11.87
CA ALA A 177 12.56 5.22 -13.09
C ALA A 177 13.21 4.66 -14.37
N SER A 178 14.54 4.53 -14.40
CA SER A 178 15.32 3.96 -15.53
C SER A 178 15.22 2.44 -15.62
N CYS A 179 14.77 1.75 -14.56
CA CYS A 179 14.70 0.30 -14.54
C CYS A 179 13.78 -0.24 -15.65
N HIS A 180 14.26 -1.27 -16.35
CA HIS A 180 13.49 -1.92 -17.42
C HIS A 180 12.39 -2.80 -16.82
N ASP A 181 11.19 -2.80 -17.43
CA ASP A 181 10.03 -3.53 -16.92
C ASP A 181 10.29 -5.04 -16.80
N ARG A 182 11.05 -5.61 -17.74
CA ARG A 182 11.48 -7.01 -17.70
C ARG A 182 12.25 -7.38 -16.42
N THR A 183 13.13 -6.49 -15.94
CA THR A 183 13.95 -6.73 -14.75
C THR A 183 13.09 -6.84 -13.49
N ALA A 184 12.04 -6.07 -13.41
CA ALA A 184 11.13 -6.08 -12.27
C ALA A 184 10.06 -7.18 -12.35
N ALA A 185 9.75 -7.67 -13.56
CA ALA A 185 8.65 -8.59 -13.83
C ALA A 185 8.71 -9.86 -12.97
N GLU A 186 9.85 -10.53 -12.94
CA GLU A 186 10.05 -11.76 -12.16
C GLU A 186 9.77 -11.51 -10.66
N THR A 187 10.34 -10.44 -10.11
CA THR A 187 10.15 -10.07 -8.69
C THR A 187 8.70 -9.77 -8.36
N VAL A 188 7.95 -9.16 -9.27
CA VAL A 188 6.53 -8.86 -9.06
C VAL A 188 5.68 -10.12 -9.10
N MET A 189 5.88 -10.96 -10.12
CA MET A 189 5.07 -12.15 -10.37
C MET A 189 5.31 -13.26 -9.35
N THR A 190 6.53 -13.36 -8.79
CA THR A 190 6.89 -14.37 -7.79
C THR A 190 6.45 -14.04 -6.37
N GLN A 191 6.07 -12.80 -6.06
CA GLN A 191 5.55 -12.45 -4.73
C GLN A 191 4.29 -13.23 -4.38
N ILE A 192 3.37 -13.32 -5.33
CA ILE A 192 2.16 -14.13 -5.25
C ILE A 192 1.95 -14.70 -6.66
N PRO A 193 2.41 -15.93 -6.91
CA PRO A 193 2.31 -16.54 -8.22
C PRO A 193 0.85 -16.66 -8.69
N HIS A 194 0.62 -16.41 -9.96
CA HIS A 194 -0.67 -16.60 -10.62
C HIS A 194 -0.46 -17.42 -11.89
N LEU A 195 -1.40 -18.34 -12.17
CA LEU A 195 -1.28 -19.26 -13.31
C LEU A 195 -1.22 -18.53 -14.66
N TYR A 196 -2.01 -17.47 -14.81
CA TYR A 196 -2.08 -16.68 -16.03
C TYR A 196 -1.73 -15.23 -15.74
N ASN A 197 -0.60 -14.77 -16.29
CA ASN A 197 -0.17 -13.38 -16.21
C ASN A 197 -0.19 -12.75 -17.61
N LEU A 198 -0.92 -11.65 -17.76
CA LEU A 198 -0.96 -10.82 -18.96
C LEU A 198 -0.07 -9.60 -18.73
N GLY A 199 0.77 -9.29 -19.69
CA GLY A 199 1.65 -8.11 -19.63
C GLY A 199 1.85 -7.50 -21.00
N ASP A 200 2.24 -6.23 -21.05
CA ASP A 200 2.71 -5.60 -22.28
C ASP A 200 4.00 -6.27 -22.77
N LYS A 201 4.35 -6.05 -24.04
CA LYS A 201 5.58 -6.59 -24.68
C LYS A 201 6.86 -6.32 -23.88
N GLY A 202 6.89 -5.22 -23.11
CA GLY A 202 8.00 -4.89 -22.22
C GLY A 202 8.23 -5.89 -21.08
N PHE A 203 7.22 -6.68 -20.71
CA PHE A 203 7.27 -7.71 -19.65
C PHE A 203 7.52 -9.12 -20.20
N ILE A 204 7.37 -9.36 -21.50
CA ILE A 204 7.45 -10.69 -22.09
C ILE A 204 8.90 -11.01 -22.43
N SER A 205 9.42 -12.15 -21.95
CA SER A 205 10.65 -12.78 -22.40
C SER A 205 10.52 -14.30 -22.38
N SER A 206 11.21 -14.98 -23.31
CA SER A 206 11.25 -16.44 -23.36
C SER A 206 11.81 -17.07 -22.08
N GLU A 207 12.72 -16.38 -21.40
CA GLU A 207 13.28 -16.82 -20.11
C GLU A 207 12.26 -16.69 -18.98
N LEU A 208 11.49 -15.59 -18.95
CA LEU A 208 10.46 -15.37 -17.95
C LEU A 208 9.30 -16.37 -18.08
N GLN A 209 8.90 -16.66 -19.32
CA GLN A 209 7.87 -17.66 -19.59
C GLN A 209 8.25 -19.06 -19.09
N LYS A 210 9.54 -19.44 -19.12
CA LYS A 210 10.02 -20.73 -18.59
C LYS A 210 10.09 -20.79 -17.07
N LYS A 211 10.17 -19.64 -16.39
CA LYS A 211 10.31 -19.58 -14.92
C LYS A 211 8.99 -19.43 -14.18
N VAL A 212 7.94 -18.96 -14.85
CA VAL A 212 6.63 -18.61 -14.24
C VAL A 212 5.57 -19.69 -14.52
N VAL A 213 5.93 -20.73 -15.26
CA VAL A 213 5.09 -21.93 -15.49
C VAL A 213 5.27 -22.95 -14.40
#